data_8f3940750cb936595c6e8c5cfa3de366
#
_entry.id   8f3940750cb936595c6e8c5cfa3de366
#
_cell.length_a   1.000
_cell.length_b   1.000
_cell.length_c   1.000
_cell.angle_alpha   90.00
_cell.angle_beta   90.00
_cell.angle_gamma   90.00
#
_symmetry.space_group_name_H-M   'P 1'
#
loop_
_entity.id
_entity.type
_entity.pdbx_description
1 polymer ?
#
loop_
_entity_poly.entity_id
_entity_poly.type
_entity_poly.pdbx_seq_one_letter_code
_entity_poly.pdbx_strand_id
1 'polypeptide(L)'
;MLVNSYQTNQIEGVWITQDDETGKKKSEVLLYKNEGKLYGKILNLLLEEDKGKLCVNCKGENKNLAIEGMVIVEGLKLNGKTWEEGTILDPKSGKTYSCYITFENDNTLKVRGYIGFSLLGRTQKWIRKN
;
A
#
# COMPACT_ATOMS: atom_id res chain seq x y z
N MET A 1 8.52 -22.13 21.89
CA MET A 1 8.09 -21.83 21.76
C MET A 1 7.30 -21.28 20.99
N LEU A 2 6.74 -21.11 20.51
CA LEU A 2 5.84 -20.67 20.16
C LEU A 2 5.72 -19.42 19.60
N VAL A 3 6.49 -18.67 19.74
CA VAL A 3 6.51 -17.36 19.38
C VAL A 3 6.64 -17.08 17.95
N ASN A 4 7.18 -17.92 17.17
CA ASN A 4 7.43 -17.71 15.77
C ASN A 4 6.17 -17.52 14.92
N SER A 5 5.07 -18.15 15.33
CA SER A 5 3.85 -18.04 14.57
C SER A 5 3.23 -16.65 14.59
N TYR A 6 3.58 -15.84 15.57
CA TYR A 6 3.08 -14.49 15.61
C TYR A 6 3.73 -13.59 14.58
N GLN A 7 4.98 -13.84 14.28
CA GLN A 7 5.76 -12.97 13.43
C GLN A 7 5.40 -13.12 11.97
N THR A 8 4.91 -14.29 11.58
CA THR A 8 4.54 -14.54 10.19
C THR A 8 3.30 -13.75 9.78
N ASN A 9 2.47 -13.36 10.76
CA ASN A 9 1.24 -12.63 10.46
C ASN A 9 1.37 -11.12 10.69
N GLN A 10 2.59 -10.65 10.91
CA GLN A 10 2.80 -9.24 11.17
C GLN A 10 2.77 -8.45 9.88
N ILE A 11 1.89 -7.45 9.83
CA ILE A 11 1.71 -6.65 8.62
C ILE A 11 2.74 -5.53 8.49
N GLU A 12 3.30 -5.09 9.61
CA GLU A 12 4.29 -4.03 9.58
C GLU A 12 5.57 -4.50 8.89
N GLY A 13 6.20 -3.60 8.14
CA GLY A 13 7.42 -3.89 7.42
C GLY A 13 7.34 -3.45 5.98
N VAL A 14 8.33 -3.89 5.20
CA VAL A 14 8.45 -3.44 3.81
C VAL A 14 7.84 -4.47 2.87
N TRP A 15 7.03 -3.98 1.96
CA TRP A 15 6.33 -4.79 0.97
C TRP A 15 6.67 -4.29 -0.43
N ILE A 16 6.76 -5.21 -1.37
CA ILE A 16 7.05 -4.90 -2.77
C ILE A 16 5.73 -4.90 -3.53
N THR A 17 5.43 -3.79 -4.21
CA THR A 17 4.28 -3.71 -5.10
C THR A 17 4.70 -4.09 -6.51
N GLN A 18 3.75 -4.59 -7.28
CA GLN A 18 4.02 -5.04 -8.65
C GLN A 18 3.09 -4.30 -9.61
N ASP A 19 3.57 -4.10 -10.83
CA ASP A 19 2.75 -3.56 -11.89
C ASP A 19 1.70 -4.60 -12.30
N ASP A 20 0.46 -4.18 -12.39
CA ASP A 20 -0.66 -5.09 -12.67
C ASP A 20 -0.57 -5.75 -14.04
N GLU A 21 0.01 -5.05 -15.00
CA GLU A 21 0.07 -5.54 -16.38
C GLU A 21 1.32 -6.34 -16.67
N THR A 22 2.46 -5.90 -16.16
CA THR A 22 3.75 -6.49 -16.50
C THR A 22 4.29 -7.43 -15.44
N GLY A 23 3.79 -7.32 -14.21
CA GLY A 23 4.32 -8.07 -13.07
C GLY A 23 5.66 -7.56 -12.57
N LYS A 24 6.18 -6.49 -13.13
CA LYS A 24 7.46 -5.93 -12.69
C LYS A 24 7.34 -5.32 -11.31
N LYS A 25 8.38 -5.46 -10.52
CA LYS A 25 8.44 -4.83 -9.20
C LYS A 25 8.47 -3.32 -9.37
N LYS A 26 7.55 -2.65 -8.71
CA LYS A 26 7.26 -1.24 -8.96
C LYS A 26 7.73 -0.33 -7.86
N SER A 27 7.49 -0.70 -6.61
CA SER A 27 7.89 0.12 -5.48
C SER A 27 8.05 -0.71 -4.22
N GLU A 28 8.71 -0.13 -3.24
CA GLU A 28 8.76 -0.65 -1.88
C GLU A 28 7.95 0.27 -1.00
N VAL A 29 7.03 -0.32 -0.24
CA VAL A 29 6.13 0.41 0.65
C VAL A 29 6.38 -0.07 2.07
N LEU A 30 6.57 0.87 2.98
CA LEU A 30 6.65 0.56 4.40
C LEU A 30 5.25 0.68 5.01
N LEU A 31 4.74 -0.43 5.53
CA LEU A 31 3.52 -0.43 6.33
C LEU A 31 3.90 -0.27 7.79
N TYR A 32 3.25 0.67 8.46
CA TYR A 32 3.53 0.96 9.87
C TYR A 32 2.25 1.37 10.57
N LYS A 33 2.25 1.22 11.90
CA LYS A 33 1.11 1.61 12.72
C LYS A 33 1.37 2.95 13.39
N ASN A 34 0.34 3.75 13.49
CA ASN A 34 0.36 4.99 14.23
C ASN A 34 -0.98 5.12 14.93
N GLU A 35 -0.95 5.15 16.26
CA GLU A 35 -2.15 5.23 17.08
C GLU A 35 -3.17 4.14 16.76
N GLY A 36 -2.67 2.93 16.51
CA GLY A 36 -3.50 1.76 16.25
C GLY A 36 -4.01 1.63 14.83
N LYS A 37 -3.75 2.61 13.98
CA LYS A 37 -4.17 2.56 12.57
C LYS A 37 -2.99 2.27 11.68
N LEU A 38 -3.27 1.68 10.52
CA LEU A 38 -2.24 1.30 9.56
C LEU A 38 -2.05 2.38 8.50
N TYR A 39 -0.78 2.69 8.24
CA TYR A 39 -0.35 3.63 7.22
C TYR A 39 0.68 2.96 6.33
N GLY A 40 0.83 3.48 5.11
CA GLY A 40 1.85 2.99 4.19
C GLY A 40 2.53 4.14 3.47
N LYS A 41 3.87 4.07 3.42
CA LYS A 41 4.68 5.11 2.81
C LYS A 41 5.57 4.49 1.74
N ILE A 42 5.64 5.12 0.56
CA ILE A 42 6.55 4.67 -0.49
C ILE A 42 7.97 5.00 -0.07
N LEU A 43 8.80 3.97 0.05
CA LEU A 43 10.22 4.14 0.35
C LEU A 43 11.04 4.35 -0.92
N ASN A 44 10.81 3.51 -1.91
CA ASN A 44 11.59 3.54 -3.15
C ASN A 44 10.71 3.22 -4.34
N LEU A 45 10.96 3.90 -5.45
CA LEU A 45 10.43 3.54 -6.76
C LEU A 45 11.47 2.68 -7.44
N LEU A 46 11.07 1.52 -7.95
CA LEU A 46 12.00 0.51 -8.45
C LEU A 46 12.18 0.53 -9.96
N LEU A 47 11.23 1.11 -10.70
CA LEU A 47 11.37 1.25 -12.15
C LEU A 47 12.17 2.50 -12.47
N GLU A 48 13.15 2.36 -13.33
CA GLU A 48 14.06 3.44 -13.70
C GLU A 48 13.28 4.67 -14.21
N GLU A 49 12.26 4.42 -15.03
CA GLU A 49 11.44 5.50 -15.58
C GLU A 49 10.63 6.26 -14.54
N ASP A 50 10.43 5.69 -13.35
CA ASP A 50 9.63 6.34 -12.30
C ASP A 50 10.48 7.07 -11.27
N LYS A 51 11.77 6.84 -11.24
CA LYS A 51 12.63 7.45 -10.21
C LYS A 51 12.67 8.96 -10.35
N GLY A 52 12.53 9.63 -9.23
CA GLY A 52 12.53 11.08 -9.19
C GLY A 52 11.22 11.74 -9.59
N LYS A 53 10.19 10.96 -9.92
CA LYS A 53 8.91 11.54 -10.32
C LYS A 53 8.21 12.25 -9.17
N LEU A 54 7.52 13.31 -9.55
CA LEU A 54 6.68 14.08 -8.63
C LEU A 54 5.22 13.71 -8.88
N CYS A 55 4.39 13.91 -7.86
CA CYS A 55 2.96 13.63 -8.00
C CYS A 55 2.26 14.82 -8.65
N VAL A 56 2.40 14.94 -9.95
CA VAL A 56 1.85 16.09 -10.70
C VAL A 56 0.33 16.06 -10.75
N ASN A 57 -0.29 14.88 -10.63
CA ASN A 57 -1.74 14.74 -10.65
C ASN A 57 -2.37 14.72 -9.27
N CYS A 58 -1.57 14.77 -8.22
CA CYS A 58 -2.09 14.85 -6.86
C CYS A 58 -2.73 16.20 -6.59
N LYS A 59 -3.57 16.24 -5.56
CA LYS A 59 -4.24 17.46 -5.13
C LYS A 59 -3.75 17.87 -3.74
N GLY A 60 -3.99 19.14 -3.39
CA GLY A 60 -3.66 19.64 -2.07
C GLY A 60 -2.17 19.60 -1.79
N GLU A 61 -1.84 19.19 -0.59
CA GLU A 61 -0.45 19.21 -0.11
C GLU A 61 0.47 18.28 -0.87
N ASN A 62 -0.07 17.23 -1.47
CA ASN A 62 0.73 16.25 -2.20
C ASN A 62 1.07 16.67 -3.61
N LYS A 63 0.45 17.74 -4.11
CA LYS A 63 0.68 18.17 -5.49
C LYS A 63 2.14 18.55 -5.69
N ASN A 64 2.75 17.92 -6.68
CA ASN A 64 4.15 18.17 -7.06
C ASN A 64 5.18 17.75 -6.00
N LEU A 65 4.76 17.02 -4.98
CA LEU A 65 5.73 16.42 -4.06
C LEU A 65 6.34 15.17 -4.67
N ALA A 66 7.51 14.81 -4.21
CA ALA A 66 8.16 13.58 -4.63
C ALA A 66 7.29 12.39 -4.24
N ILE A 67 7.15 11.44 -5.16
CA ILE A 67 6.40 10.21 -4.88
C ILE A 67 7.15 9.37 -3.86
N GLU A 68 8.46 9.30 -3.95
CA GLU A 68 9.26 8.65 -2.90
C GLU A 68 9.12 9.43 -1.60
N GLY A 69 8.79 8.72 -0.53
CA GLY A 69 8.53 9.32 0.78
C GLY A 69 7.07 9.63 1.05
N MET A 70 6.21 9.50 0.04
CA MET A 70 4.80 9.87 0.17
C MET A 70 3.99 8.80 0.89
N VAL A 71 3.14 9.23 1.82
CA VAL A 71 2.19 8.35 2.48
C VAL A 71 1.04 8.11 1.52
N ILE A 72 0.82 6.84 1.15
CA ILE A 72 -0.24 6.48 0.20
C ILE A 72 -1.36 5.67 0.83
N VAL A 73 -1.09 4.97 1.93
CA VAL A 73 -2.13 4.25 2.67
C VAL A 73 -2.37 5.01 3.97
N GLU A 74 -3.63 5.34 4.24
CA GLU A 74 -3.95 6.14 5.43
C GLU A 74 -5.11 5.57 6.22
N GLY A 75 -4.84 5.37 7.50
CA GLY A 75 -5.89 5.23 8.51
C GLY A 75 -6.69 3.96 8.49
N LEU A 76 -6.15 2.85 8.03
CA LEU A 76 -6.86 1.58 8.06
C LEU A 76 -7.00 1.08 9.48
N LYS A 77 -8.18 0.57 9.82
CA LYS A 77 -8.49 0.00 11.12
C LYS A 77 -8.62 -1.51 11.00
N LEU A 78 -8.13 -2.21 12.00
CA LEU A 78 -8.24 -3.67 12.02
C LEU A 78 -9.63 -4.08 12.48
N ASN A 79 -10.31 -4.87 11.65
CA ASN A 79 -11.59 -5.48 11.96
C ASN A 79 -11.48 -6.97 11.67
N GLY A 80 -11.31 -7.77 12.74
CA GLY A 80 -11.02 -9.18 12.57
C GLY A 80 -9.67 -9.39 11.91
N LYS A 81 -9.66 -9.86 10.67
CA LYS A 81 -8.44 -10.10 9.89
C LYS A 81 -8.25 -9.10 8.76
N THR A 82 -9.12 -8.09 8.68
CA THR A 82 -9.09 -7.13 7.58
C THR A 82 -8.73 -5.74 8.10
N TRP A 83 -7.77 -5.12 7.47
CA TRP A 83 -7.47 -3.71 7.68
C TRP A 83 -8.31 -2.91 6.70
N GLU A 84 -9.20 -2.05 7.20
CA GLU A 84 -10.21 -1.40 6.38
C GLU A 84 -10.58 0.00 6.86
N GLU A 85 -11.52 0.65 6.19
CA GLU A 85 -12.03 1.98 6.55
C GLU A 85 -10.99 3.08 6.45
N GLY A 86 -10.09 2.95 5.50
CA GLY A 86 -9.13 3.98 5.20
C GLY A 86 -9.00 4.14 3.70
N THR A 87 -7.93 4.78 3.28
CA THR A 87 -7.76 5.16 1.87
C THR A 87 -6.42 4.74 1.33
N ILE A 88 -6.36 4.67 -0.01
CA ILE A 88 -5.11 4.50 -0.73
C ILE A 88 -5.05 5.50 -1.87
N LEU A 89 -3.91 6.17 -2.01
CA LEU A 89 -3.64 7.13 -3.07
C LEU A 89 -2.90 6.42 -4.19
N ASP A 90 -3.37 6.62 -5.43
CA ASP A 90 -2.62 6.24 -6.61
C ASP A 90 -1.84 7.47 -7.09
N PRO A 91 -0.52 7.51 -6.89
CA PRO A 91 0.23 8.72 -7.23
C PRO A 91 0.29 8.98 -8.74
N LYS A 92 0.07 7.96 -9.57
CA LYS A 92 0.10 8.15 -11.02
C LYS A 92 -1.10 8.94 -11.51
N SER A 93 -2.28 8.63 -11.00
CA SER A 93 -3.51 9.33 -11.38
C SER A 93 -3.85 10.47 -10.44
N GLY A 94 -3.28 10.48 -9.24
CA GLY A 94 -3.64 11.44 -8.20
C GLY A 94 -4.96 11.14 -7.51
N LYS A 95 -5.57 9.99 -7.80
CA LYS A 95 -6.87 9.63 -7.23
C LYS A 95 -6.70 8.87 -5.94
N THR A 96 -7.64 9.11 -5.03
CA THR A 96 -7.71 8.42 -3.74
C THR A 96 -8.90 7.48 -3.74
N TYR A 97 -8.69 6.27 -3.26
CA TYR A 97 -9.69 5.21 -3.23
C TYR A 97 -9.91 4.76 -1.79
N SER A 98 -11.09 4.23 -1.51
CA SER A 98 -11.28 3.43 -0.30
C SER A 98 -10.39 2.19 -0.39
N CYS A 99 -9.96 1.67 0.75
CA CYS A 99 -8.95 0.60 0.73
C CYS A 99 -9.21 -0.42 1.81
N TYR A 100 -8.97 -1.69 1.49
CA TYR A 100 -8.79 -2.69 2.53
C TYR A 100 -7.60 -3.60 2.19
N ILE A 101 -7.00 -4.16 3.22
CA ILE A 101 -5.83 -5.04 3.09
C ILE A 101 -6.05 -6.28 3.94
N THR A 102 -5.80 -7.45 3.35
CA THR A 102 -5.81 -8.73 4.06
C THR A 102 -4.58 -9.53 3.65
N PHE A 103 -4.21 -10.49 4.49
CA PHE A 103 -3.19 -11.48 4.11
C PHE A 103 -3.80 -12.52 3.19
N GLU A 104 -3.13 -12.81 2.09
CA GLU A 104 -3.43 -13.99 1.29
C GLU A 104 -2.68 -15.19 1.86
N ASN A 105 -1.44 -14.96 2.26
CA ASN A 105 -0.60 -15.90 2.99
C ASN A 105 0.42 -15.08 3.76
N ASP A 106 1.33 -15.72 4.46
CA ASP A 106 2.27 -15.01 5.34
C ASP A 106 3.12 -13.97 4.62
N ASN A 107 3.34 -14.15 3.33
CA ASN A 107 4.25 -13.30 2.56
C ASN A 107 3.57 -12.50 1.46
N THR A 108 2.24 -12.56 1.38
CA THR A 108 1.48 -11.88 0.33
C THR A 108 0.27 -11.18 0.91
N LEU A 109 0.14 -9.90 0.58
CA LEU A 109 -1.05 -9.12 0.93
C LEU A 109 -1.95 -8.97 -0.29
N LYS A 110 -3.24 -9.02 -0.05
CA LYS A 110 -4.26 -8.58 -0.99
C LYS A 110 -4.61 -7.15 -0.62
N VAL A 111 -4.36 -6.22 -1.54
CA VAL A 111 -4.64 -4.80 -1.36
C VAL A 111 -5.69 -4.40 -2.37
N ARG A 112 -6.85 -3.96 -1.89
CA ARG A 112 -7.92 -3.56 -2.79
C ARG A 112 -8.29 -2.11 -2.60
N GLY A 113 -8.21 -1.36 -3.71
CA GLY A 113 -8.71 0.01 -3.77
C GLY A 113 -10.02 0.02 -4.54
N TYR A 114 -11.00 0.78 -4.07
CA TYR A 114 -12.31 0.81 -4.71
C TYR A 114 -13.00 2.14 -4.49
N ILE A 115 -14.01 2.42 -5.31
CA ILE A 115 -14.85 3.62 -5.22
C ILE A 115 -16.27 3.16 -4.96
N GLY A 116 -16.92 3.78 -3.97
CA GLY A 116 -18.30 3.43 -3.61
C GLY A 116 -18.37 2.03 -3.04
N PHE A 117 -19.03 1.12 -3.76
CA PHE A 117 -19.08 -0.28 -3.36
C PHE A 117 -17.83 -1.01 -3.82
N SER A 118 -17.44 -2.04 -3.09
CA SER A 118 -16.20 -2.76 -3.37
C SER A 118 -16.18 -3.47 -4.72
N LEU A 119 -17.28 -3.47 -5.45
CA LEU A 119 -17.34 -4.06 -6.79
C LEU A 119 -16.54 -3.26 -7.82
N LEU A 120 -16.43 -1.94 -7.63
CA LEU A 120 -15.71 -1.08 -8.56
C LEU A 120 -14.34 -0.78 -7.98
N GLY A 121 -13.35 -1.53 -8.41
CA GLY A 121 -12.03 -1.32 -7.88
C GLY A 121 -11.00 -2.23 -8.52
N ARG A 122 -9.82 -2.21 -7.94
CA ARG A 122 -8.67 -2.96 -8.42
C ARG A 122 -8.00 -3.66 -7.25
N THR A 123 -7.64 -4.92 -7.46
CA THR A 123 -6.91 -5.70 -6.47
C THR A 123 -5.46 -5.85 -6.89
N GLN A 124 -4.55 -5.58 -5.95
CA GLN A 124 -3.13 -5.79 -6.15
C GLN A 124 -2.61 -6.78 -5.11
N LYS A 125 -1.52 -7.43 -5.45
CA LYS A 125 -0.79 -8.28 -4.51
C LYS A 125 0.51 -7.59 -4.16
N TRP A 126 0.78 -7.46 -2.88
CA TRP A 126 2.04 -6.94 -2.38
C TRP A 126 2.80 -8.08 -1.74
N ILE A 127 4.09 -8.17 -2.04
CA ILE A 127 4.92 -9.29 -1.62
C ILE A 127 5.89 -8.80 -0.54
N ARG A 128 6.00 -9.56 0.53
CA ARG A 128 6.89 -9.19 1.63
C ARG A 128 8.34 -9.14 1.13
N LYS A 129 9.02 -8.06 1.45
CA LYS A 129 10.44 -7.94 1.13
C LYS A 129 11.24 -8.68 2.19
N ASN A 130 12.11 -9.55 1.73
CA ASN A 130 13.01 -10.29 2.63
C ASN A 130 14.35 -9.62 2.77
#